data_c255d6f13d65ab0975d36679a31d0bb2
#
_entry.id   c255d6f13d65ab0975d36679a31d0bb2
#
_cell.length_a   1.000
_cell.length_b   1.000
_cell.length_c   1.000
_cell.angle_alpha   90.00
_cell.angle_beta   90.00
_cell.angle_gamma   90.00
#
_symmetry.space_group_name_H-M   'P 1'
#
loop_
_entity.id
_entity.type
_entity.pdbx_description
1 polymer ?
#
loop_
_entity_poly.entity_id
_entity_poly.type
_entity_poly.pdbx_seq_one_letter_code
_entity_poly.pdbx_strand_id
1 'polypeptide(L)'
;MSFIKDIFQKTTELSDAEFDYSITSDFNFIDSLNEDCTAIVMEATVVYFEIKNIPVLLKTGKRHAARVYKIYYNALHEICKHTGGFFNCYSPTSFLMIYPKEKFDLATVVNIAMKTADLISIGLREPIEKLCHNNFSIGVDHGNILGTKTLCNGKSNQIVWFGRTIEKAITISSLSQRPFFVGISSKVFHDLDESMTKTTKHILGIKKEVDVWTRMSYQFENVKKHLYQTNFHKSFDEEE
;
A
#
# COMPACT_ATOMS: atom_id res chain seq x y z
N MET A 1 39.83 8.50 12.12
CA MET A 1 39.21 8.67 13.45
C MET A 1 38.11 9.77 13.50
N SER A 2 38.08 10.72 12.57
CA SER A 2 37.05 11.77 12.51
C SER A 2 35.65 11.23 12.16
N PHE A 3 35.54 10.38 11.15
CA PHE A 3 34.27 9.86 10.63
C PHE A 3 33.39 9.16 11.69
N ILE A 4 33.97 8.32 12.54
CA ILE A 4 33.23 7.65 13.62
C ILE A 4 32.77 8.67 14.68
N LYS A 5 33.61 9.65 15.01
CA LYS A 5 33.23 10.73 15.94
C LYS A 5 32.07 11.57 15.40
N ASP A 6 32.14 11.87 14.09
CA ASP A 6 31.09 12.65 13.43
C ASP A 6 29.73 11.90 13.42
N ILE A 7 29.77 10.57 13.22
CA ILE A 7 28.55 9.73 13.36
C ILE A 7 28.00 9.76 14.78
N PHE A 8 28.87 9.54 15.78
CA PHE A 8 28.44 9.56 17.18
C PHE A 8 27.86 10.91 17.59
N GLN A 9 28.52 11.98 17.20
CA GLN A 9 28.06 13.34 17.49
C GLN A 9 26.68 13.60 16.90
N LYS A 10 26.47 13.36 15.60
CA LYS A 10 25.16 13.50 14.94
C LYS A 10 24.08 12.61 15.53
N THR A 11 24.42 11.36 15.88
CA THR A 11 23.48 10.44 16.52
C THR A 11 23.07 10.92 17.89
N THR A 12 24.02 11.47 18.67
CA THR A 12 23.72 12.04 19.99
C THR A 12 22.86 13.30 19.85
N GLU A 13 23.19 14.20 18.93
CA GLU A 13 22.40 15.40 18.64
C GLU A 13 20.95 15.05 18.30
N LEU A 14 20.73 14.02 17.44
CA LEU A 14 19.40 13.55 17.09
C LEU A 14 18.68 12.86 18.25
N SER A 15 19.42 12.17 19.12
CA SER A 15 18.86 11.50 20.32
C SER A 15 18.36 12.49 21.36
N ASP A 16 19.05 13.61 21.47
CA ASP A 16 18.76 14.65 22.48
C ASP A 16 17.83 15.75 21.96
N ALA A 17 17.56 15.77 20.66
CA ALA A 17 16.69 16.75 20.03
C ALA A 17 15.22 16.52 20.40
N GLU A 18 14.50 17.59 20.72
CA GLU A 18 13.04 17.56 20.79
C GLU A 18 12.47 17.32 19.39
N PHE A 19 11.60 16.32 19.28
CA PHE A 19 10.93 15.98 18.04
C PHE A 19 9.57 16.66 17.98
N ASP A 20 9.41 17.59 17.05
CA ASP A 20 8.13 18.28 16.81
C ASP A 20 7.21 17.43 15.94
N TYR A 21 5.98 17.22 16.42
CA TYR A 21 4.93 16.53 15.67
C TYR A 21 3.89 17.53 15.18
N SER A 22 3.63 17.50 13.89
CA SER A 22 2.49 18.19 13.32
C SER A 22 1.42 17.19 12.90
N ILE A 23 0.18 17.40 13.35
CA ILE A 23 -0.96 16.60 12.89
C ILE A 23 -1.50 17.29 11.64
N THR A 24 -1.51 16.59 10.53
CA THR A 24 -1.98 17.13 9.26
C THR A 24 -2.63 16.06 8.39
N SER A 25 -3.56 16.46 7.56
CA SER A 25 -4.13 15.67 6.48
C SER A 25 -3.71 16.17 5.10
N ASP A 26 -2.86 17.21 5.06
CA ASP A 26 -2.45 17.83 3.80
C ASP A 26 -1.01 17.42 3.44
N PHE A 27 -0.87 16.80 2.26
CA PHE A 27 0.44 16.46 1.70
C PHE A 27 1.28 17.69 1.34
N ASN A 28 0.67 18.87 1.13
CA ASN A 28 1.43 20.09 0.88
C ASN A 28 2.28 20.51 2.09
N PHE A 29 1.91 20.06 3.29
CA PHE A 29 2.69 20.28 4.50
C PHE A 29 4.05 19.55 4.50
N ILE A 30 4.19 18.53 3.65
CA ILE A 30 5.42 17.76 3.48
C ILE A 30 6.61 18.64 3.07
N ASP A 31 6.35 19.65 2.22
CA ASP A 31 7.39 20.55 1.77
C ASP A 31 7.90 21.48 2.89
N SER A 32 7.08 21.71 3.92
CA SER A 32 7.44 22.52 5.09
C SER A 32 8.19 21.73 6.18
N LEU A 33 8.30 20.41 6.08
CA LEU A 33 9.06 19.61 7.04
C LEU A 33 10.55 19.97 6.98
N ASN A 34 11.11 20.30 8.14
CA ASN A 34 12.55 20.44 8.30
C ASN A 34 13.23 19.06 8.38
N GLU A 35 14.50 19.03 7.96
CA GLU A 35 15.27 17.79 7.89
C GLU A 35 15.62 17.21 9.27
N ASP A 36 15.62 18.03 10.30
CA ASP A 36 16.37 17.72 11.50
C ASP A 36 15.55 17.16 12.67
N CYS A 37 14.28 17.40 12.85
CA CYS A 37 13.53 16.85 13.99
C CYS A 37 12.03 17.06 13.86
N THR A 38 11.50 16.98 12.65
CA THR A 38 10.07 17.12 12.46
C THR A 38 9.43 15.87 11.89
N ALA A 39 8.25 15.53 12.39
CA ALA A 39 7.43 14.45 11.86
C ALA A 39 5.99 14.92 11.68
N ILE A 40 5.29 14.29 10.77
CA ILE A 40 3.85 14.45 10.63
C ILE A 40 3.16 13.18 11.11
N VAL A 41 2.03 13.38 11.78
CA VAL A 41 1.10 12.31 12.12
C VAL A 41 -0.15 12.51 11.29
N MET A 42 -0.56 11.48 10.57
CA MET A 42 -1.72 11.53 9.68
C MET A 42 -2.60 10.30 9.90
N GLU A 43 -3.91 10.49 10.04
CA GLU A 43 -4.86 9.38 9.93
C GLU A 43 -5.14 9.14 8.44
N ALA A 44 -4.84 7.94 7.97
CA ALA A 44 -4.93 7.61 6.56
C ALA A 44 -5.31 6.14 6.33
N THR A 45 -5.86 5.87 5.14
CA THR A 45 -5.94 4.53 4.61
C THR A 45 -4.70 4.27 3.75
N VAL A 46 -4.02 3.18 4.07
CA VAL A 46 -2.79 2.75 3.42
C VAL A 46 -3.08 1.57 2.51
N VAL A 47 -2.68 1.68 1.26
CA VAL A 47 -2.71 0.60 0.27
C VAL A 47 -1.27 0.21 -0.04
N TYR A 48 -0.87 -0.97 0.42
CA TYR A 48 0.47 -1.51 0.18
C TYR A 48 0.42 -2.55 -0.92
N PHE A 49 1.15 -2.31 -1.99
CA PHE A 49 1.27 -3.21 -3.14
C PHE A 49 2.63 -3.88 -3.14
N GLU A 50 2.67 -5.19 -3.38
CA GLU A 50 3.90 -5.96 -3.43
C GLU A 50 3.95 -6.88 -4.66
N ILE A 51 5.04 -6.79 -5.42
CA ILE A 51 5.36 -7.74 -6.49
C ILE A 51 5.90 -9.02 -5.84
N LYS A 52 5.25 -10.14 -6.10
CA LYS A 52 5.64 -11.45 -5.54
C LYS A 52 6.59 -12.22 -6.47
N ASN A 53 7.19 -13.26 -5.91
CA ASN A 53 8.07 -14.20 -6.65
C ASN A 53 9.26 -13.53 -7.34
N ILE A 54 9.87 -12.54 -6.71
CA ILE A 54 11.04 -11.83 -7.20
C ILE A 54 12.19 -12.77 -7.67
N PRO A 55 12.54 -13.87 -6.95
CA PRO A 55 13.55 -14.79 -7.43
C PRO A 55 13.21 -15.40 -8.81
N VAL A 56 11.94 -15.66 -9.09
CA VAL A 56 11.49 -16.16 -10.39
C VAL A 56 11.60 -15.06 -11.44
N LEU A 57 11.17 -13.84 -11.12
CA LEU A 57 11.28 -12.68 -12.00
C LEU A 57 12.76 -12.42 -12.37
N LEU A 58 13.68 -12.45 -11.43
CA LEU A 58 15.10 -12.21 -11.70
C LEU A 58 15.74 -13.30 -12.59
N LYS A 59 15.21 -14.53 -12.58
CA LYS A 59 15.65 -15.60 -13.48
C LYS A 59 15.30 -15.35 -14.95
N THR A 60 14.31 -14.52 -15.25
CA THR A 60 13.94 -14.15 -16.63
C THR A 60 14.94 -13.20 -17.29
N GLY A 61 15.89 -12.68 -16.51
CA GLY A 61 16.95 -11.77 -16.96
C GLY A 61 16.72 -10.33 -16.52
N LYS A 62 17.80 -9.63 -16.25
CA LYS A 62 17.80 -8.26 -15.68
C LYS A 62 16.95 -7.26 -16.48
N ARG A 63 17.00 -7.33 -17.83
CA ARG A 63 16.22 -6.43 -18.69
C ARG A 63 14.71 -6.67 -18.58
N HIS A 64 14.28 -7.93 -18.50
CA HIS A 64 12.88 -8.28 -18.32
C HIS A 64 12.39 -7.87 -16.94
N ALA A 65 13.15 -8.16 -15.88
CA ALA A 65 12.81 -7.74 -14.53
C ALA A 65 12.66 -6.21 -14.43
N ALA A 66 13.56 -5.44 -15.04
CA ALA A 66 13.47 -3.99 -15.07
C ALA A 66 12.22 -3.47 -15.83
N ARG A 67 11.83 -4.13 -16.93
CA ARG A 67 10.60 -3.78 -17.67
C ARG A 67 9.35 -4.05 -16.85
N VAL A 68 9.28 -5.22 -16.22
CA VAL A 68 8.16 -5.58 -15.35
C VAL A 68 8.01 -4.58 -14.20
N TYR A 69 9.12 -4.26 -13.52
CA TYR A 69 9.12 -3.23 -12.48
C TYR A 69 8.58 -1.89 -12.98
N LYS A 70 9.04 -1.43 -14.16
CA LYS A 70 8.56 -0.17 -14.76
C LYS A 70 7.07 -0.21 -15.09
N ILE A 71 6.54 -1.33 -15.55
CA ILE A 71 5.10 -1.50 -15.84
C ILE A 71 4.30 -1.30 -14.54
N TYR A 72 4.65 -2.02 -13.48
CA TYR A 72 3.99 -1.87 -12.17
C TYR A 72 4.12 -0.44 -11.63
N TYR A 73 5.35 0.10 -11.63
CA TYR A 73 5.60 1.45 -11.14
C TYR A 73 4.74 2.49 -11.84
N ASN A 74 4.76 2.50 -13.18
CA ASN A 74 4.02 3.48 -13.96
C ASN A 74 2.51 3.32 -13.75
N ALA A 75 1.98 2.09 -13.78
CA ALA A 75 0.57 1.85 -13.56
C ALA A 75 0.11 2.33 -12.18
N LEU A 76 0.83 1.96 -11.12
CA LEU A 76 0.48 2.34 -9.75
C LEU A 76 0.64 3.84 -9.51
N HIS A 77 1.68 4.45 -10.08
CA HIS A 77 1.89 5.89 -10.01
C HIS A 77 0.75 6.66 -10.68
N GLU A 78 0.36 6.26 -11.90
CA GLU A 78 -0.75 6.93 -12.62
C GLU A 78 -2.09 6.69 -11.92
N ILE A 79 -2.37 5.49 -11.40
CA ILE A 79 -3.57 5.23 -10.58
C ILE A 79 -3.58 6.17 -9.37
N CYS A 80 -2.49 6.20 -8.60
CA CYS A 80 -2.40 7.01 -7.41
C CYS A 80 -2.57 8.50 -7.70
N LYS A 81 -1.94 8.99 -8.78
CA LYS A 81 -2.08 10.36 -9.26
C LYS A 81 -3.52 10.68 -9.68
N HIS A 82 -4.16 9.79 -10.43
CA HIS A 82 -5.55 9.97 -10.86
C HIS A 82 -6.53 9.97 -9.70
N THR A 83 -6.28 9.14 -8.70
CA THR A 83 -7.13 9.02 -7.51
C THR A 83 -6.78 10.01 -6.40
N GLY A 84 -5.75 10.84 -6.57
CA GLY A 84 -5.37 11.89 -5.61
C GLY A 84 -4.64 11.42 -4.37
N GLY A 85 -4.13 10.18 -4.37
CA GLY A 85 -3.33 9.63 -3.28
C GLY A 85 -1.87 10.10 -3.32
N PHE A 86 -1.13 9.82 -2.26
CA PHE A 86 0.32 10.00 -2.21
C PHE A 86 1.04 8.70 -2.52
N PHE A 87 1.91 8.71 -3.53
CA PHE A 87 2.65 7.55 -3.99
C PHE A 87 4.08 7.56 -3.47
N ASN A 88 4.50 6.41 -2.91
CA ASN A 88 5.87 6.22 -2.42
C ASN A 88 6.41 4.85 -2.81
N CYS A 89 7.67 4.80 -3.26
CA CYS A 89 8.40 3.54 -3.42
C CYS A 89 8.90 3.10 -2.05
N TYR A 90 8.27 2.09 -1.45
CA TYR A 90 8.61 1.62 -0.12
C TYR A 90 9.86 0.71 -0.15
N SER A 91 9.96 -0.13 -1.17
CA SER A 91 11.12 -0.99 -1.44
C SER A 91 11.27 -1.21 -2.95
N PRO A 92 12.34 -1.86 -3.42
CA PRO A 92 12.52 -2.17 -4.85
C PRO A 92 11.37 -2.96 -5.48
N THR A 93 10.49 -3.57 -4.69
CA THR A 93 9.41 -4.45 -5.17
C THR A 93 8.07 -4.13 -4.55
N SER A 94 7.99 -3.03 -3.80
CA SER A 94 6.76 -2.64 -3.12
C SER A 94 6.52 -1.14 -3.16
N PHE A 95 5.25 -0.81 -3.17
CA PHE A 95 4.76 0.55 -3.34
C PHE A 95 3.70 0.84 -2.30
N LEU A 96 3.68 2.08 -1.84
CA LEU A 96 2.76 2.57 -0.85
C LEU A 96 1.92 3.68 -1.49
N MET A 97 0.61 3.55 -1.40
CA MET A 97 -0.34 4.60 -1.74
C MET A 97 -1.06 5.00 -0.46
N ILE A 98 -1.03 6.28 -0.13
CA ILE A 98 -1.56 6.83 1.11
C ILE A 98 -2.71 7.77 0.79
N TYR A 99 -3.83 7.57 1.46
CA TYR A 99 -5.06 8.35 1.29
C TYR A 99 -5.49 8.92 2.64
N PRO A 100 -5.32 10.24 2.87
CA PRO A 100 -5.73 10.88 4.12
C PRO A 100 -7.24 10.74 4.35
N LYS A 101 -7.63 10.42 5.57
CA LYS A 101 -9.03 10.23 5.97
C LYS A 101 -9.92 11.43 5.69
N GLU A 102 -9.40 12.63 5.86
CA GLU A 102 -10.20 13.86 5.66
C GLU A 102 -10.57 14.11 4.19
N LYS A 103 -9.81 13.53 3.26
CA LYS A 103 -10.05 13.69 1.81
C LYS A 103 -10.71 12.46 1.18
N PHE A 104 -10.59 11.31 1.82
CA PHE A 104 -11.03 10.04 1.25
C PHE A 104 -11.74 9.18 2.31
N ASP A 105 -12.95 8.76 2.02
CA ASP A 105 -13.62 7.75 2.81
C ASP A 105 -13.00 6.37 2.59
N LEU A 106 -13.19 5.50 3.56
CA LEU A 106 -12.59 4.18 3.58
C LEU A 106 -13.06 3.28 2.43
N ALA A 107 -14.36 3.32 2.11
CA ALA A 107 -14.95 2.51 1.06
C ALA A 107 -14.39 2.88 -0.31
N THR A 108 -14.22 4.17 -0.58
CA THR A 108 -13.56 4.68 -1.80
C THR A 108 -12.14 4.12 -1.92
N VAL A 109 -11.34 4.15 -0.86
CA VAL A 109 -9.95 3.65 -0.94
C VAL A 109 -9.89 2.12 -1.11
N VAL A 110 -10.77 1.38 -0.44
CA VAL A 110 -10.87 -0.08 -0.65
C VAL A 110 -11.29 -0.39 -2.08
N ASN A 111 -12.23 0.38 -2.64
CA ASN A 111 -12.63 0.25 -4.05
C ASN A 111 -11.46 0.53 -5.00
N ILE A 112 -10.66 1.57 -4.75
CA ILE A 112 -9.43 1.86 -5.51
C ILE A 112 -8.48 0.65 -5.46
N ALA A 113 -8.27 0.05 -4.29
CA ALA A 113 -7.42 -1.13 -4.15
C ALA A 113 -7.94 -2.33 -4.97
N MET A 114 -9.24 -2.58 -4.98
CA MET A 114 -9.87 -3.64 -5.77
C MET A 114 -9.76 -3.35 -7.28
N LYS A 115 -10.10 -2.14 -7.73
CA LYS A 115 -9.94 -1.71 -9.12
C LYS A 115 -8.47 -1.78 -9.58
N THR A 116 -7.52 -1.43 -8.70
CA THR A 116 -6.08 -1.59 -8.95
C THR A 116 -5.71 -3.05 -9.19
N ALA A 117 -6.22 -3.96 -8.36
CA ALA A 117 -6.00 -5.39 -8.54
C ALA A 117 -6.55 -5.88 -9.88
N ASP A 118 -7.72 -5.42 -10.29
CA ASP A 118 -8.32 -5.75 -11.58
C ASP A 118 -7.52 -5.23 -12.76
N LEU A 119 -7.16 -3.96 -12.74
CA LEU A 119 -6.35 -3.38 -13.81
C LEU A 119 -5.03 -4.15 -13.98
N ILE A 120 -4.37 -4.50 -12.89
CA ILE A 120 -3.10 -5.23 -12.93
C ILE A 120 -3.30 -6.70 -13.35
N SER A 121 -4.34 -7.38 -12.84
CA SER A 121 -4.54 -8.81 -13.07
C SER A 121 -5.17 -9.12 -14.42
N ILE A 122 -5.99 -8.22 -14.94
CA ILE A 122 -6.73 -8.39 -16.19
C ILE A 122 -6.18 -7.43 -17.25
N GLY A 123 -6.23 -6.13 -17.00
CA GLY A 123 -5.87 -5.10 -17.98
C GLY A 123 -4.40 -5.13 -18.41
N LEU A 124 -3.49 -5.34 -17.47
CA LEU A 124 -2.04 -5.43 -17.73
C LEU A 124 -1.53 -6.87 -17.81
N ARG A 125 -2.43 -7.86 -17.83
CA ARG A 125 -2.06 -9.26 -17.87
C ARG A 125 -1.14 -9.57 -19.04
N GLU A 126 -1.57 -9.24 -20.26
CA GLU A 126 -0.84 -9.56 -21.48
C GLU A 126 0.57 -8.95 -21.53
N PRO A 127 0.79 -7.63 -21.28
CA PRO A 127 2.13 -7.07 -21.30
C PRO A 127 3.03 -7.61 -20.18
N ILE A 128 2.47 -7.98 -19.03
CA ILE A 128 3.26 -8.54 -17.92
C ILE A 128 3.58 -10.02 -18.18
N GLU A 129 2.61 -10.84 -18.59
CA GLU A 129 2.79 -12.28 -18.79
C GLU A 129 3.71 -12.61 -19.99
N LYS A 130 3.87 -11.72 -20.95
CA LYS A 130 4.93 -11.82 -21.99
C LYS A 130 6.34 -11.75 -21.41
N LEU A 131 6.52 -11.20 -20.21
CA LEU A 131 7.82 -11.02 -19.58
C LEU A 131 8.02 -11.97 -18.39
N CYS A 132 6.99 -12.18 -17.59
CA CYS A 132 7.01 -13.04 -16.42
C CYS A 132 5.59 -13.41 -15.97
N HIS A 133 5.51 -14.34 -15.03
CA HIS A 133 4.23 -14.66 -14.38
C HIS A 133 3.75 -13.47 -13.54
N ASN A 134 2.57 -12.94 -13.86
CA ASN A 134 1.94 -11.86 -13.09
C ASN A 134 1.59 -12.36 -11.68
N ASN A 135 2.30 -11.86 -10.67
CA ASN A 135 2.05 -12.22 -9.28
C ASN A 135 2.32 -11.03 -8.36
N PHE A 136 1.27 -10.59 -7.70
CA PHE A 136 1.29 -9.47 -6.78
C PHE A 136 0.25 -9.67 -5.66
N SER A 137 0.31 -8.83 -4.65
CA SER A 137 -0.73 -8.73 -3.62
C SER A 137 -0.87 -7.29 -3.13
N ILE A 138 -2.03 -6.99 -2.60
CA ILE A 138 -2.38 -5.70 -2.02
C ILE A 138 -2.84 -5.93 -0.59
N GLY A 139 -2.30 -5.14 0.34
CA GLY A 139 -2.78 -5.09 1.73
C GLY A 139 -3.29 -3.70 2.06
N VAL A 140 -4.44 -3.62 2.73
CA VAL A 140 -5.07 -2.36 3.13
C VAL A 140 -5.30 -2.34 4.63
N ASP A 141 -4.87 -1.26 5.29
CA ASP A 141 -5.22 -0.96 6.67
C ASP A 141 -5.51 0.54 6.84
N HIS A 142 -6.17 0.91 7.93
CA HIS A 142 -6.57 2.28 8.23
C HIS A 142 -6.18 2.67 9.65
N GLY A 143 -5.55 3.83 9.80
CA GLY A 143 -5.16 4.40 11.10
C GLY A 143 -4.06 5.43 10.99
N ASN A 144 -3.43 5.74 12.11
CA ASN A 144 -2.35 6.71 12.16
C ASN A 144 -1.07 6.16 11.55
N ILE A 145 -0.42 7.02 10.76
CA ILE A 145 0.91 6.82 10.19
C ILE A 145 1.78 8.03 10.56
N LEU A 146 3.09 7.81 10.57
CA LEU A 146 4.08 8.88 10.74
C LEU A 146 4.87 9.04 9.44
N GLY A 147 5.14 10.30 9.10
CA GLY A 147 6.06 10.65 8.01
C GLY A 147 7.17 11.56 8.53
N THR A 148 8.40 11.26 8.20
CA THR A 148 9.55 12.13 8.48
C THR A 148 10.39 12.31 7.22
N LYS A 149 11.01 13.48 7.10
CA LYS A 149 11.88 13.79 5.98
C LYS A 149 13.29 13.32 6.27
N THR A 150 13.90 12.66 5.33
CA THR A 150 15.30 12.21 5.46
C THR A 150 16.11 12.69 4.28
N LEU A 151 17.37 13.06 4.54
CA LEU A 151 18.34 13.34 3.49
C LEU A 151 18.74 12.03 2.80
N CYS A 152 18.47 11.94 1.52
CA CYS A 152 19.02 10.88 0.68
C CYS A 152 20.08 11.47 -0.24
N ASN A 153 21.36 11.11 -0.03
CA ASN A 153 22.51 11.54 -0.84
C ASN A 153 22.67 13.06 -0.98
N GLY A 154 22.20 13.86 -0.03
CA GLY A 154 22.36 15.31 0.00
C GLY A 154 21.61 16.08 -1.09
N LYS A 155 20.67 15.45 -1.82
CA LYS A 155 20.02 16.08 -2.99
C LYS A 155 18.50 15.92 -3.10
N SER A 156 17.88 15.01 -2.39
CA SER A 156 16.42 14.89 -2.42
C SER A 156 15.89 14.49 -1.05
N ASN A 157 14.98 15.29 -0.56
CA ASN A 157 14.26 14.98 0.65
C ASN A 157 13.29 13.85 0.37
N GLN A 158 13.60 12.65 0.83
CA GLN A 158 12.66 11.52 0.81
C GLN A 158 11.86 11.52 2.10
N ILE A 159 10.56 11.27 1.98
CA ILE A 159 9.73 11.01 3.15
C ILE A 159 9.75 9.52 3.42
N VAL A 160 10.12 9.19 4.65
CA VAL A 160 10.00 7.84 5.17
C VAL A 160 8.71 7.76 5.96
N TRP A 161 7.82 6.87 5.50
CA TRP A 161 6.57 6.59 6.16
C TRP A 161 6.69 5.32 6.99
N PHE A 162 6.18 5.36 8.21
CA PHE A 162 6.20 4.23 9.13
C PHE A 162 5.00 4.29 10.08
N GLY A 163 4.82 3.23 10.84
CA GLY A 163 3.74 3.09 11.80
C GLY A 163 2.99 1.78 11.67
N ARG A 164 2.21 1.49 12.69
CA ARG A 164 1.51 0.20 12.85
C ARG A 164 0.51 -0.10 11.73
N THR A 165 -0.09 0.93 11.15
CA THR A 165 -1.00 0.82 10.01
C THR A 165 -0.25 0.30 8.78
N ILE A 166 0.95 0.84 8.50
CA ILE A 166 1.79 0.38 7.39
C ILE A 166 2.26 -1.05 7.62
N GLU A 167 2.74 -1.39 8.81
CA GLU A 167 3.18 -2.75 9.16
C GLU A 167 2.07 -3.78 9.00
N LYS A 168 0.83 -3.43 9.36
CA LYS A 168 -0.32 -4.30 9.14
C LYS A 168 -0.65 -4.45 7.66
N ALA A 169 -0.65 -3.37 6.88
CA ALA A 169 -0.87 -3.44 5.44
C ALA A 169 0.17 -4.34 4.75
N ILE A 170 1.46 -4.23 5.14
CA ILE A 170 2.54 -5.11 4.71
C ILE A 170 2.24 -6.57 5.08
N THR A 171 1.89 -6.83 6.34
CA THR A 171 1.57 -8.18 6.81
C THR A 171 0.38 -8.78 6.06
N ILE A 172 -0.68 -8.02 5.87
CA ILE A 172 -1.86 -8.44 5.12
C ILE A 172 -1.49 -8.76 3.67
N SER A 173 -0.72 -7.89 3.02
CA SER A 173 -0.21 -8.14 1.66
C SER A 173 0.62 -9.43 1.62
N SER A 174 1.51 -9.65 2.58
CA SER A 174 2.36 -10.84 2.62
C SER A 174 1.57 -12.15 2.74
N LEU A 175 0.42 -12.12 3.41
CA LEU A 175 -0.47 -13.25 3.63
C LEU A 175 -1.47 -13.44 2.47
N SER A 176 -1.72 -12.41 1.68
CA SER A 176 -2.61 -12.48 0.51
C SER A 176 -1.89 -13.16 -0.65
N GLN A 177 -2.49 -14.23 -1.19
CA GLN A 177 -1.94 -15.04 -2.28
C GLN A 177 -3.05 -15.40 -3.26
N ARG A 178 -2.67 -15.74 -4.50
CA ARG A 178 -3.64 -16.27 -5.48
C ARG A 178 -4.54 -17.33 -4.86
N PRO A 179 -5.83 -17.32 -5.12
CA PRO A 179 -6.54 -16.44 -6.04
C PRO A 179 -6.87 -15.05 -5.48
N PHE A 180 -6.56 -14.76 -4.21
CA PHE A 180 -6.91 -13.51 -3.55
C PHE A 180 -5.78 -12.49 -3.71
N PHE A 181 -6.09 -11.36 -4.36
CA PHE A 181 -5.12 -10.30 -4.61
C PHE A 181 -5.18 -9.18 -3.58
N VAL A 182 -6.35 -8.92 -3.01
CA VAL A 182 -6.57 -7.84 -2.04
C VAL A 182 -6.93 -8.41 -0.69
N GLY A 183 -6.19 -7.96 0.33
CA GLY A 183 -6.50 -8.23 1.72
C GLY A 183 -6.74 -6.94 2.50
N ILE A 184 -7.65 -6.96 3.45
CA ILE A 184 -7.97 -5.85 4.34
C ILE A 184 -7.95 -6.31 5.79
N SER A 185 -7.67 -5.40 6.72
CA SER A 185 -7.73 -5.70 8.15
C SER A 185 -9.17 -5.90 8.62
N SER A 186 -9.33 -6.53 9.79
CA SER A 186 -10.65 -6.69 10.42
C SER A 186 -11.29 -5.34 10.73
N LYS A 187 -10.50 -4.34 11.14
CA LYS A 187 -11.00 -2.97 11.37
C LYS A 187 -11.60 -2.41 10.08
N VAL A 188 -10.84 -2.43 9.00
CA VAL A 188 -11.29 -1.95 7.69
C VAL A 188 -12.57 -2.68 7.26
N PHE A 189 -12.61 -4.01 7.39
CA PHE A 189 -13.81 -4.79 7.01
C PHE A 189 -15.07 -4.39 7.79
N HIS A 190 -14.97 -4.16 9.10
CA HIS A 190 -16.11 -3.81 9.93
C HIS A 190 -16.59 -2.36 9.72
N ASP A 191 -15.71 -1.51 9.20
CA ASP A 191 -16.02 -0.11 8.88
C ASP A 191 -16.56 0.05 7.43
N LEU A 192 -16.65 -1.05 6.64
CA LEU A 192 -17.23 -1.04 5.30
C LEU A 192 -18.74 -1.23 5.32
N ASP A 193 -19.41 -0.56 4.38
CA ASP A 193 -20.83 -0.75 4.14
C ASP A 193 -21.16 -2.14 3.56
N GLU A 194 -22.41 -2.56 3.70
CA GLU A 194 -22.90 -3.85 3.20
C GLU A 194 -22.70 -3.99 1.68
N SER A 195 -22.84 -2.91 0.92
CA SER A 195 -22.59 -2.87 -0.54
C SER A 195 -21.16 -3.22 -0.95
N MET A 196 -20.21 -3.05 -0.02
CA MET A 196 -18.79 -3.40 -0.22
C MET A 196 -18.44 -4.80 0.32
N THR A 197 -19.31 -5.36 1.18
CA THR A 197 -19.06 -6.66 1.79
C THR A 197 -19.84 -7.78 1.13
N LYS A 198 -20.93 -7.46 0.44
CA LYS A 198 -21.82 -8.42 -0.24
C LYS A 198 -22.06 -8.06 -1.71
N THR A 199 -22.35 -9.03 -2.51
CA THR A 199 -22.75 -8.86 -3.92
C THR A 199 -23.79 -9.89 -4.32
N THR A 200 -24.54 -9.61 -5.37
CA THR A 200 -25.53 -10.54 -5.92
C THR A 200 -24.95 -11.31 -7.10
N LYS A 201 -24.95 -12.63 -7.04
CA LYS A 201 -24.61 -13.50 -8.17
C LYS A 201 -25.83 -14.27 -8.67
N HIS A 202 -25.90 -14.47 -9.97
CA HIS A 202 -26.89 -15.38 -10.58
C HIS A 202 -26.28 -16.79 -10.64
N ILE A 203 -26.78 -17.68 -9.80
CA ILE A 203 -26.35 -19.08 -9.77
C ILE A 203 -27.53 -19.93 -10.23
N LEU A 204 -27.37 -20.60 -11.33
CA LEU A 204 -28.44 -21.43 -11.97
C LEU A 204 -29.76 -20.66 -12.16
N GLY A 205 -29.68 -19.39 -12.55
CA GLY A 205 -30.86 -18.54 -12.75
C GLY A 205 -31.48 -17.93 -11.49
N ILE A 206 -30.95 -18.25 -10.31
CA ILE A 206 -31.42 -17.74 -9.03
C ILE A 206 -30.48 -16.63 -8.55
N LYS A 207 -31.05 -15.47 -8.17
CA LYS A 207 -30.30 -14.42 -7.49
C LYS A 207 -29.90 -14.89 -6.10
N LYS A 208 -28.62 -14.91 -5.80
CA LYS A 208 -28.08 -15.26 -4.50
C LYS A 208 -27.10 -14.18 -4.02
N GLU A 209 -27.30 -13.71 -2.81
CA GLU A 209 -26.34 -12.85 -2.13
C GLU A 209 -25.11 -13.69 -1.72
N VAL A 210 -23.93 -13.18 -1.98
CA VAL A 210 -22.67 -13.84 -1.65
C VAL A 210 -21.70 -12.82 -1.04
N ASP A 211 -20.89 -13.29 -0.09
CA ASP A 211 -19.85 -12.47 0.50
C ASP A 211 -18.74 -12.17 -0.53
N VAL A 212 -18.32 -10.91 -0.57
CA VAL A 212 -17.18 -10.44 -1.38
C VAL A 212 -15.85 -10.87 -0.74
N TRP A 213 -15.83 -10.99 0.58
CA TRP A 213 -14.63 -11.20 1.37
C TRP A 213 -14.61 -12.55 2.06
N THR A 214 -13.45 -13.19 2.04
CA THR A 214 -13.19 -14.44 2.76
C THR A 214 -12.34 -14.16 3.99
N ARG A 215 -12.81 -14.57 5.16
CA ARG A 215 -12.10 -14.39 6.43
C ARG A 215 -10.95 -15.37 6.56
N MET A 216 -9.77 -14.87 6.98
CA MET A 216 -8.58 -15.64 7.29
C MET A 216 -8.05 -15.27 8.69
N SER A 217 -7.50 -16.24 9.42
CA SER A 217 -6.82 -15.99 10.71
C SER A 217 -5.31 -15.99 10.54
N TYR A 218 -4.64 -15.09 11.23
CA TYR A 218 -3.17 -15.01 11.27
C TYR A 218 -2.67 -14.58 12.65
N GLN A 219 -1.37 -14.71 12.88
CA GLN A 219 -0.74 -14.21 14.10
C GLN A 219 0.00 -12.89 13.81
N PHE A 220 -0.22 -11.91 14.66
CA PHE A 220 0.48 -10.62 14.62
C PHE A 220 0.78 -10.20 16.07
N GLU A 221 2.04 -9.93 16.37
CA GLU A 221 2.52 -9.61 17.74
C GLU A 221 2.00 -10.64 18.77
N ASN A 222 2.10 -11.92 18.47
CA ASN A 222 1.62 -13.04 19.31
C ASN A 222 0.11 -13.04 19.62
N VAL A 223 -0.67 -12.20 18.94
CA VAL A 223 -2.13 -12.16 19.08
C VAL A 223 -2.78 -12.72 17.81
N LYS A 224 -3.77 -13.61 17.97
CA LYS A 224 -4.58 -14.07 16.85
C LYS A 224 -5.42 -12.92 16.32
N LYS A 225 -5.22 -12.60 15.07
CA LYS A 225 -5.94 -11.56 14.32
C LYS A 225 -6.69 -12.18 13.15
N HIS A 226 -7.57 -11.38 12.55
CA HIS A 226 -8.28 -11.74 11.35
C HIS A 226 -8.01 -10.71 10.27
N LEU A 227 -7.90 -11.18 9.04
CA LEU A 227 -7.95 -10.39 7.83
C LEU A 227 -9.07 -10.91 6.94
N TYR A 228 -9.46 -10.10 5.99
CA TYR A 228 -10.44 -10.45 4.98
C TYR A 228 -9.81 -10.25 3.62
N GLN A 229 -9.97 -11.20 2.72
CA GLN A 229 -9.34 -11.18 1.41
C GLN A 229 -10.35 -11.47 0.30
N THR A 230 -10.12 -10.90 -0.87
CA THR A 230 -11.02 -11.04 -2.00
C THR A 230 -10.28 -11.25 -3.31
N ASN A 231 -10.92 -11.98 -4.21
CA ASN A 231 -10.62 -12.04 -5.63
C ASN A 231 -11.79 -11.50 -6.47
N PHE A 232 -12.70 -10.78 -5.83
CA PHE A 232 -13.81 -10.16 -6.51
C PHE A 232 -13.31 -9.02 -7.42
N HIS A 233 -13.77 -9.00 -8.66
CA HIS A 233 -13.36 -8.05 -9.67
C HIS A 233 -14.31 -6.85 -9.72
N LYS A 234 -13.74 -5.64 -9.80
CA LYS A 234 -14.45 -4.38 -10.03
C LYS A 234 -13.74 -3.61 -11.13
N SER A 235 -14.37 -3.40 -12.28
CA SER A 235 -13.76 -2.63 -13.36
C SER A 235 -13.81 -1.11 -13.09
N PHE A 236 -12.89 -0.36 -13.71
CA PHE A 236 -12.91 1.10 -13.66
C PHE A 236 -14.03 1.71 -14.54
N ASP A 237 -14.57 0.93 -15.49
CA ASP A 237 -15.50 1.40 -16.51
C ASP A 237 -16.98 1.32 -16.08
N GLU A 238 -17.29 0.91 -14.84
CA GLU A 238 -18.67 0.76 -14.36
C GLU A 238 -19.26 2.04 -13.72
N GLU A 239 -18.61 3.20 -13.88
CA GLU A 239 -19.03 4.48 -13.31
C GLU A 239 -19.24 5.56 -14.41
N GLU A 240 -19.99 5.25 -15.50
CA GLU A 240 -20.60 6.25 -16.39
C GLU A 240 -22.12 6.35 -16.16
#